data_d47d6925fdab1c8d2efa2df246392df7
#
_entry.id   d47d6925fdab1c8d2efa2df246392df7
#
_cell.length_a   1.000
_cell.length_b   1.000
_cell.length_c   1.000
_cell.angle_alpha   90.00
_cell.angle_beta   90.00
_cell.angle_gamma   90.00
#
_symmetry.space_group_name_H-M   'P 1'
#
loop_
_entity.id
_entity.type
_entity.pdbx_description
1 polymer ?
#
loop_
_entity_poly.entity_id
_entity_poly.type
_entity_poly.pdbx_seq_one_letter_code
_entity_poly.pdbx_strand_id
1 'polypeptide(L)'
;MFSAIARVFRTPDLRRKIFFTLAIIAIYRLGAHVPTPFVNYPNVQSCLRETGSASEGLLSLVNLFSGGALLQLSIFALGVMPYITATIIVQLLRVVIPHFETLYKEGQAGQAKLTQYTRYLTIALALLQSTTLVTVARSGQLFGTTSIASCNSLLTNDAWWAQLLMIITLTAGTGLMMWFAELVTERGVGNGMSILIFTSIAASFPVAMWSIAQSRGFEVFLLVLAVGIVVMGLVVFVEQSQRRIPVQYAKRMVGRRTLGGTNTYIPIKVNMAGVVPVIFASSLLYIPALIAQFNQTPDANGNIPGWVTWIQSYLTKGDHPLYMLLYFLLIVGFTYFYVAITFNPVEVADNMKKYGGFIPGIRAGRPTAEYLDYVLTRITLPGAIYLGLIALLPLIALATVSANQNFPFGGASILIIVGVGLETVKQIDAQLQQRHYEGLLR
;
A
#
# COMPACT_ATOMS: atom_id res chain seq x y z
N MET A 1 -19.47 17.60 -8.09
CA MET A 1 -18.41 17.42 -7.09
C MET A 1 -18.40 18.52 -6.02
N PHE A 2 -18.33 19.79 -6.34
CA PHE A 2 -18.30 20.89 -5.34
C PHE A 2 -19.51 20.90 -4.40
N SER A 3 -20.71 20.61 -4.90
CA SER A 3 -21.93 20.51 -4.07
C SER A 3 -21.92 19.32 -3.11
N ALA A 4 -21.24 18.23 -3.44
CA ALA A 4 -21.06 17.09 -2.54
C ALA A 4 -20.08 17.43 -1.42
N ILE A 5 -18.96 18.07 -1.74
CA ILE A 5 -17.97 18.53 -0.76
C ILE A 5 -18.62 19.53 0.23
N ALA A 6 -19.39 20.49 -0.27
CA ALA A 6 -20.11 21.43 0.60
C ALA A 6 -21.10 20.74 1.56
N ARG A 7 -21.78 19.68 1.12
CA ARG A 7 -22.68 18.86 1.97
C ARG A 7 -21.92 18.09 3.03
N VAL A 8 -20.74 17.56 2.71
CA VAL A 8 -19.84 16.86 3.66
C VAL A 8 -19.50 17.76 4.85
N PHE A 9 -19.14 19.03 4.60
CA PHE A 9 -18.78 19.98 5.66
C PHE A 9 -19.98 20.48 6.48
N ARG A 10 -21.19 20.40 5.93
CA ARG A 10 -22.44 20.74 6.67
C ARG A 10 -22.86 19.68 7.67
N THR A 11 -22.43 18.42 7.50
CA THR A 11 -22.79 17.32 8.39
C THR A 11 -21.82 17.25 9.58
N PRO A 12 -22.26 17.51 10.85
CA PRO A 12 -21.34 17.70 11.97
C PRO A 12 -20.50 16.48 12.31
N ASP A 13 -21.05 15.25 12.19
CA ASP A 13 -20.31 14.03 12.50
C ASP A 13 -19.26 13.69 11.44
N LEU A 14 -19.60 13.86 10.17
CA LEU A 14 -18.67 13.61 9.08
C LEU A 14 -17.53 14.64 9.12
N ARG A 15 -17.86 15.88 9.43
CA ARG A 15 -16.88 16.95 9.67
C ARG A 15 -15.92 16.58 10.80
N ARG A 16 -16.42 16.07 11.94
CA ARG A 16 -15.56 15.60 13.06
C ARG A 16 -14.61 14.50 12.62
N LYS A 17 -15.09 13.50 11.88
CA LYS A 17 -14.27 12.40 11.38
C LYS A 17 -13.17 12.88 10.44
N ILE A 18 -13.49 13.82 9.53
CA ILE A 18 -12.52 14.38 8.59
C ILE A 18 -11.46 15.20 9.33
N PHE A 19 -11.87 16.10 10.26
CA PHE A 19 -10.90 16.87 11.05
C PHE A 19 -10.02 15.97 11.92
N PHE A 20 -10.56 14.90 12.47
CA PHE A 20 -9.78 13.91 13.22
C PHE A 20 -8.74 13.23 12.32
N THR A 21 -9.12 12.80 11.12
CA THR A 21 -8.19 12.19 10.16
C THR A 21 -7.10 13.19 9.75
N LEU A 22 -7.45 14.45 9.46
CA LEU A 22 -6.49 15.51 9.13
C LEU A 22 -5.54 15.82 10.29
N ALA A 23 -6.03 15.81 11.53
CA ALA A 23 -5.19 16.02 12.70
C ALA A 23 -4.15 14.90 12.86
N ILE A 24 -4.55 13.63 12.66
CA ILE A 24 -3.60 12.51 12.70
C ILE A 24 -2.58 12.62 11.56
N ILE A 25 -3.01 12.98 10.35
CA ILE A 25 -2.11 13.22 9.21
C ILE A 25 -1.09 14.32 9.54
N ALA A 26 -1.51 15.41 10.18
CA ALA A 26 -0.62 16.50 10.58
C ALA A 26 0.40 16.03 11.62
N ILE A 27 -0.02 15.27 12.65
CA ILE A 27 0.87 14.70 13.65
C ILE A 27 1.88 13.74 13.02
N TYR A 28 1.41 12.88 12.11
CA TYR A 28 2.29 11.98 11.35
C TYR A 28 3.36 12.76 10.56
N ARG A 29 2.95 13.80 9.84
CA ARG A 29 3.89 14.62 9.04
C ARG A 29 4.91 15.36 9.92
N LEU A 30 4.49 15.87 11.05
CA LEU A 30 5.40 16.48 12.03
C LEU A 30 6.44 15.47 12.54
N GLY A 31 6.00 14.28 12.94
CA GLY A 31 6.90 13.23 13.44
C GLY A 31 7.85 12.66 12.38
N ALA A 32 7.46 12.71 11.08
CA ALA A 32 8.32 12.31 9.98
C ALA A 32 9.54 13.22 9.78
N HIS A 33 9.55 14.43 10.37
CA HIS A 33 10.67 15.38 10.34
C HIS A 33 11.47 15.43 11.64
N VAL A 34 11.04 14.70 12.67
CA VAL A 34 11.77 14.61 13.94
C VAL A 34 12.82 13.51 13.83
N PRO A 35 14.13 13.83 13.85
CA PRO A 35 15.19 12.83 13.75
C PRO A 35 15.22 11.93 15.01
N THR A 36 15.67 10.69 14.83
CA THR A 36 15.91 9.78 15.96
C THR A 36 17.09 10.29 16.81
N PRO A 37 17.15 9.93 18.11
CA PRO A 37 18.28 10.27 18.96
C PRO A 37 19.62 9.81 18.35
N PHE A 38 20.69 10.56 18.60
CA PHE A 38 22.04 10.27 18.12
C PHE A 38 22.26 10.32 16.60
N VAL A 39 21.33 10.83 15.82
CA VAL A 39 21.52 11.12 14.40
C VAL A 39 22.16 12.50 14.25
N ASN A 40 23.23 12.57 13.46
CA ASN A 40 23.84 13.83 13.07
C ASN A 40 23.05 14.45 11.90
N TYR A 41 22.01 15.21 12.25
CA TYR A 41 21.08 15.76 11.26
C TYR A 41 21.75 16.70 10.23
N PRO A 42 22.72 17.58 10.60
CA PRO A 42 23.47 18.36 9.61
C PRO A 42 24.18 17.48 8.54
N ASN A 43 24.84 16.39 8.98
CA ASN A 43 25.52 15.49 8.06
C ASN A 43 24.54 14.72 7.17
N VAL A 44 23.38 14.31 7.69
CA VAL A 44 22.32 13.70 6.90
C VAL A 44 21.83 14.66 5.83
N GLN A 45 21.62 15.93 6.16
CA GLN A 45 21.18 16.92 5.17
C GLN A 45 22.25 17.25 4.13
N SER A 46 23.53 17.35 4.49
CA SER A 46 24.60 17.57 3.53
C SER A 46 24.75 16.37 2.59
N CYS A 47 24.71 15.15 3.13
CA CYS A 47 24.74 13.93 2.34
C CYS A 47 23.55 13.86 1.35
N LEU A 48 22.33 14.20 1.79
CA LEU A 48 21.15 14.26 0.92
C LEU A 48 21.26 15.29 -0.20
N ARG A 49 21.91 16.42 0.04
CA ARG A 49 22.15 17.45 -0.98
C ARG A 49 23.19 17.03 -1.99
N GLU A 50 24.27 16.39 -1.55
CA GLU A 50 25.38 15.94 -2.42
C GLU A 50 25.00 14.71 -3.26
N THR A 51 24.24 13.78 -2.69
CA THR A 51 23.77 12.57 -3.41
C THR A 51 22.46 12.80 -4.18
N GLY A 52 21.84 13.97 -4.07
CA GLY A 52 20.64 14.31 -4.84
C GLY A 52 19.42 13.42 -4.57
N SER A 53 19.22 12.97 -3.34
CA SER A 53 18.16 12.02 -2.93
C SER A 53 18.13 10.69 -3.70
N ALA A 54 19.20 10.35 -4.41
CA ALA A 54 19.32 9.13 -5.19
C ALA A 54 19.71 7.94 -4.31
N SER A 55 18.78 7.45 -3.49
CA SER A 55 18.90 6.10 -2.94
C SER A 55 18.56 5.10 -4.05
N GLU A 56 19.53 4.28 -4.44
CA GLU A 56 19.35 3.33 -5.53
C GLU A 56 18.45 2.16 -5.12
N GLY A 57 17.52 1.79 -6.01
CA GLY A 57 16.77 0.55 -5.92
C GLY A 57 15.65 0.51 -4.86
N LEU A 58 15.63 -0.55 -4.07
CA LEU A 58 14.57 -0.86 -3.10
C LEU A 58 14.44 0.15 -1.96
N LEU A 59 15.53 0.79 -1.54
CA LEU A 59 15.49 1.84 -0.50
C LEU A 59 14.66 3.05 -0.96
N SER A 60 14.66 3.35 -2.27
CA SER A 60 13.81 4.39 -2.84
C SER A 60 12.33 4.08 -2.68
N LEU A 61 11.91 2.82 -2.87
CA LEU A 61 10.52 2.41 -2.65
C LEU A 61 10.12 2.51 -1.17
N VAL A 62 10.97 2.04 -0.26
CA VAL A 62 10.70 2.16 1.19
C VAL A 62 10.64 3.63 1.61
N ASN A 63 11.54 4.46 1.08
CA ASN A 63 11.52 5.90 1.32
C ASN A 63 10.24 6.57 0.80
N LEU A 64 9.72 6.13 -0.34
CA LEU A 64 8.44 6.59 -0.88
C LEU A 64 7.28 6.27 0.07
N PHE A 65 7.22 5.04 0.60
CA PHE A 65 6.20 4.62 1.56
C PHE A 65 6.33 5.30 2.93
N SER A 66 7.54 5.71 3.31
CA SER A 66 7.77 6.49 4.53
C SER A 66 7.58 8.01 4.33
N GLY A 67 7.34 8.47 3.08
CA GLY A 67 7.17 9.88 2.76
C GLY A 67 8.43 10.73 2.97
N GLY A 68 9.62 10.15 2.73
CA GLY A 68 10.91 10.80 2.90
C GLY A 68 11.52 10.64 4.29
N ALA A 69 10.81 10.04 5.23
CA ALA A 69 11.23 9.88 6.62
C ALA A 69 12.43 8.93 6.79
N LEU A 70 12.57 7.92 5.90
CA LEU A 70 13.66 6.95 5.95
C LEU A 70 15.03 7.62 5.77
N LEU A 71 15.18 8.43 4.74
CA LEU A 71 16.44 9.10 4.42
C LEU A 71 16.80 10.18 5.46
N GLN A 72 15.83 10.71 6.17
CA GLN A 72 16.04 11.64 7.28
C GLN A 72 16.33 10.94 8.61
N LEU A 73 16.32 9.60 8.64
CA LEU A 73 16.44 8.81 9.87
C LEU A 73 15.51 9.33 10.98
N SER A 74 14.27 9.65 10.62
CA SER A 74 13.27 10.17 11.56
C SER A 74 12.67 9.06 12.44
N ILE A 75 11.91 9.42 13.47
CA ILE A 75 11.20 8.47 14.34
C ILE A 75 10.27 7.57 13.53
N PHE A 76 9.67 8.08 12.44
CA PHE A 76 8.80 7.31 11.54
C PHE A 76 9.51 6.79 10.28
N ALA A 77 10.84 6.60 10.34
CA ALA A 77 11.64 6.15 9.19
C ALA A 77 11.15 4.85 8.57
N LEU A 78 10.73 3.87 9.36
CA LEU A 78 10.17 2.60 8.86
C LEU A 78 8.74 2.77 8.30
N GLY A 79 8.06 3.86 8.61
CA GLY A 79 6.70 4.13 8.15
C GLY A 79 5.71 3.04 8.55
N VAL A 80 4.80 2.72 7.63
CA VAL A 80 3.74 1.72 7.81
C VAL A 80 4.16 0.34 7.29
N MET A 81 5.36 0.20 6.68
CA MET A 81 5.82 -1.01 6.01
C MET A 81 5.80 -2.27 6.89
N PRO A 82 6.33 -2.27 8.15
CA PRO A 82 6.28 -3.46 9.01
C PRO A 82 4.86 -3.93 9.28
N TYR A 83 3.92 -3.00 9.45
CA TYR A 83 2.50 -3.32 9.69
C TYR A 83 1.82 -3.90 8.46
N ILE A 84 2.12 -3.36 7.27
CA ILE A 84 1.62 -3.92 6.00
C ILE A 84 2.11 -5.35 5.83
N THR A 85 3.43 -5.58 5.99
CA THR A 85 4.03 -6.90 5.86
C THR A 85 3.44 -7.90 6.86
N ALA A 86 3.23 -7.48 8.12
CA ALA A 86 2.59 -8.30 9.14
C ALA A 86 1.14 -8.66 8.75
N THR A 87 0.37 -7.70 8.28
CA THR A 87 -1.01 -7.92 7.83
C THR A 87 -1.08 -8.92 6.68
N ILE A 88 -0.15 -8.79 5.72
CA ILE A 88 -0.01 -9.72 4.59
C ILE A 88 0.28 -11.14 5.09
N ILE A 89 1.28 -11.29 5.98
CA ILE A 89 1.66 -12.59 6.52
C ILE A 89 0.48 -13.24 7.25
N VAL A 90 -0.25 -12.49 8.08
CA VAL A 90 -1.43 -13.01 8.78
C VAL A 90 -2.55 -13.41 7.82
N GLN A 91 -2.77 -12.65 6.73
CA GLN A 91 -3.72 -13.02 5.68
C GLN A 91 -3.30 -14.30 4.94
N LEU A 92 -2.01 -14.48 4.65
CA LEU A 92 -1.49 -15.73 4.07
C LEU A 92 -1.65 -16.90 5.04
N LEU A 93 -1.31 -16.71 6.31
CA LEU A 93 -1.46 -17.75 7.34
C LEU A 93 -2.91 -18.19 7.51
N ARG A 94 -3.88 -17.31 7.29
CA ARG A 94 -5.31 -17.63 7.31
C ARG A 94 -5.69 -18.71 6.28
N VAL A 95 -5.02 -18.76 5.14
CA VAL A 95 -5.28 -19.75 4.10
C VAL A 95 -4.57 -21.07 4.39
N VAL A 96 -3.39 -21.00 5.01
CA VAL A 96 -2.53 -22.19 5.27
C VAL A 96 -2.88 -22.88 6.59
N ILE A 97 -3.25 -22.09 7.61
CA ILE A 97 -3.46 -22.62 8.97
C ILE A 97 -4.96 -22.65 9.30
N PRO A 98 -5.58 -23.84 9.48
CA PRO A 98 -7.02 -23.97 9.76
C PRO A 98 -7.48 -23.18 11.00
N HIS A 99 -6.62 -23.02 12.01
CA HIS A 99 -6.93 -22.25 13.20
C HIS A 99 -7.19 -20.76 12.90
N PHE A 100 -6.44 -20.16 11.98
CA PHE A 100 -6.67 -18.75 11.56
C PHE A 100 -7.94 -18.62 10.71
N GLU A 101 -8.29 -19.64 9.95
CA GLU A 101 -9.56 -19.70 9.21
C GLU A 101 -10.77 -19.77 10.17
N THR A 102 -10.70 -20.61 11.21
CA THR A 102 -11.78 -20.69 12.22
C THR A 102 -11.96 -19.38 12.96
N LEU A 103 -10.86 -18.73 13.38
CA LEU A 103 -10.93 -17.40 13.99
C LEU A 103 -11.59 -16.37 13.07
N TYR A 104 -11.32 -16.39 11.79
CA TYR A 104 -11.97 -15.49 10.85
C TYR A 104 -13.48 -15.74 10.74
N LYS A 105 -13.93 -17.01 10.77
CA LYS A 105 -15.34 -17.40 10.74
C LYS A 105 -16.10 -17.06 12.05
N GLU A 106 -15.40 -16.89 13.17
CA GLU A 106 -15.98 -16.45 14.45
C GLU A 106 -16.47 -14.98 14.43
N GLY A 107 -16.27 -14.24 13.34
CA GLY A 107 -16.73 -12.87 13.18
C GLY A 107 -15.87 -11.86 13.95
N GLN A 108 -16.52 -10.86 14.60
CA GLN A 108 -15.79 -9.73 15.22
C GLN A 108 -14.83 -10.16 16.35
N ALA A 109 -15.18 -11.16 17.16
CA ALA A 109 -14.32 -11.64 18.23
C ALA A 109 -13.04 -12.31 17.71
N GLY A 110 -13.16 -13.11 16.66
CA GLY A 110 -12.00 -13.73 16.00
C GLY A 110 -11.15 -12.73 15.24
N GLN A 111 -11.76 -11.74 14.58
CA GLN A 111 -11.03 -10.66 13.92
C GLN A 111 -10.20 -9.83 14.90
N ALA A 112 -10.73 -9.56 16.11
CA ALA A 112 -9.96 -8.86 17.14
C ALA A 112 -8.69 -9.64 17.54
N LYS A 113 -8.76 -10.98 17.66
CA LYS A 113 -7.59 -11.83 17.91
C LYS A 113 -6.59 -11.81 16.75
N LEU A 114 -7.07 -11.87 15.50
CA LEU A 114 -6.22 -11.77 14.32
C LEU A 114 -5.47 -10.44 14.25
N THR A 115 -6.16 -9.33 14.57
CA THR A 115 -5.54 -8.01 14.68
C THR A 115 -4.47 -7.98 15.77
N GLN A 116 -4.68 -8.67 16.90
CA GLN A 116 -3.67 -8.76 17.96
C GLN A 116 -2.43 -9.54 17.51
N TYR A 117 -2.59 -10.65 16.78
CA TYR A 117 -1.44 -11.36 16.17
C TYR A 117 -0.69 -10.48 15.17
N THR A 118 -1.41 -9.69 14.36
CA THR A 118 -0.81 -8.71 13.45
C THR A 118 0.02 -7.67 14.20
N ARG A 119 -0.46 -7.16 15.34
CA ARG A 119 0.30 -6.21 16.18
C ARG A 119 1.60 -6.82 16.70
N TYR A 120 1.57 -8.05 17.24
CA TYR A 120 2.79 -8.71 17.71
C TYR A 120 3.80 -8.93 16.59
N LEU A 121 3.32 -9.40 15.44
CA LEU A 121 4.17 -9.63 14.28
C LEU A 121 4.75 -8.31 13.73
N THR A 122 3.98 -7.23 13.77
CA THR A 122 4.43 -5.89 13.37
C THR A 122 5.61 -5.43 14.23
N ILE A 123 5.52 -5.58 15.56
CA ILE A 123 6.61 -5.20 16.47
C ILE A 123 7.85 -6.05 16.23
N ALA A 124 7.69 -7.36 16.02
CA ALA A 124 8.82 -8.24 15.71
C ALA A 124 9.52 -7.86 14.40
N LEU A 125 8.75 -7.59 13.34
CA LEU A 125 9.28 -7.14 12.05
C LEU A 125 9.90 -5.74 12.14
N ALA A 126 9.31 -4.85 12.92
CA ALA A 126 9.86 -3.51 13.15
C ALA A 126 11.22 -3.58 13.87
N LEU A 127 11.39 -4.47 14.85
CA LEU A 127 12.69 -4.71 15.50
C LEU A 127 13.74 -5.19 14.51
N LEU A 128 13.41 -6.14 13.64
CA LEU A 128 14.32 -6.64 12.61
C LEU A 128 14.70 -5.54 11.61
N GLN A 129 13.71 -4.79 11.10
CA GLN A 129 13.96 -3.73 10.13
C GLN A 129 14.69 -2.53 10.75
N SER A 130 14.40 -2.16 11.99
CA SER A 130 15.13 -1.08 12.69
C SER A 130 16.58 -1.45 12.95
N THR A 131 16.85 -2.71 13.32
CA THR A 131 18.22 -3.21 13.48
C THR A 131 18.99 -3.11 12.17
N THR A 132 18.37 -3.53 11.05
CA THR A 132 18.96 -3.41 9.72
C THR A 132 19.25 -1.95 9.37
N LEU A 133 18.28 -1.07 9.56
CA LEU A 133 18.43 0.35 9.23
C LEU A 133 19.56 1.01 10.03
N VAL A 134 19.66 0.73 11.33
CA VAL A 134 20.73 1.27 12.19
C VAL A 134 22.09 0.72 11.78
N THR A 135 22.20 -0.57 11.44
CA THR A 135 23.49 -1.13 10.97
C THR A 135 23.92 -0.56 9.63
N VAL A 136 22.99 -0.37 8.68
CA VAL A 136 23.26 0.26 7.37
C VAL A 136 23.58 1.75 7.53
N ALA A 137 22.92 2.45 8.43
CA ALA A 137 23.26 3.85 8.74
C ALA A 137 24.65 4.01 9.37
N ARG A 138 25.05 3.05 10.24
CA ARG A 138 26.40 3.02 10.84
C ARG A 138 27.48 2.75 9.81
N SER A 139 27.25 1.86 8.86
CA SER A 139 28.23 1.53 7.81
C SER A 139 28.38 2.64 6.76
N GLY A 140 27.59 3.72 6.81
CA GLY A 140 27.58 4.79 5.80
C GLY A 140 26.98 4.38 4.44
N GLN A 141 26.50 3.15 4.32
CA GLN A 141 25.97 2.61 3.04
C GLN A 141 24.53 3.02 2.76
N LEU A 142 23.88 3.77 3.64
CA LEU A 142 22.47 4.18 3.49
C LEU A 142 22.24 4.95 2.17
N PHE A 143 23.24 5.73 1.73
CA PHE A 143 23.16 6.54 0.51
C PHE A 143 23.93 5.93 -0.68
N GLY A 144 24.42 4.69 -0.57
CA GLY A 144 25.13 3.99 -1.65
C GLY A 144 26.52 4.53 -2.01
N THR A 145 26.99 5.58 -1.34
CA THR A 145 28.28 6.22 -1.61
C THR A 145 29.13 6.27 -0.35
N THR A 146 30.17 5.43 -0.30
CA THR A 146 31.17 5.43 0.79
C THR A 146 32.28 6.49 0.58
N SER A 147 32.28 7.18 -0.55
CA SER A 147 33.34 8.13 -0.93
C SER A 147 33.13 9.56 -0.38
N ILE A 148 31.95 9.87 0.16
CA ILE A 148 31.62 11.20 0.67
C ILE A 148 31.77 11.22 2.20
N ALA A 149 32.66 12.05 2.72
CA ALA A 149 32.97 12.11 4.15
C ALA A 149 31.75 12.43 5.04
N SER A 150 30.83 13.27 4.56
CA SER A 150 29.58 13.60 5.23
C SER A 150 28.62 12.41 5.34
N CYS A 151 28.68 11.43 4.45
CA CYS A 151 27.83 10.24 4.49
C CYS A 151 28.39 9.13 5.40
N ASN A 152 29.66 9.19 5.80
CA ASN A 152 30.28 8.19 6.67
C ASN A 152 30.03 8.43 8.16
N SER A 153 29.63 9.63 8.57
CA SER A 153 29.40 10.02 9.98
C SER A 153 27.95 10.44 10.21
N LEU A 154 27.00 9.53 9.91
CA LEU A 154 25.58 9.78 10.10
C LEU A 154 25.15 9.71 11.57
N LEU A 155 25.91 8.96 12.40
CA LEU A 155 25.66 8.80 13.82
C LEU A 155 26.65 9.64 14.64
N THR A 156 26.14 10.30 15.68
CA THR A 156 26.95 11.09 16.61
C THR A 156 27.71 10.21 17.61
N ASN A 157 27.17 9.03 17.92
CA ASN A 157 27.75 8.09 18.88
C ASN A 157 27.59 6.65 18.42
N ASP A 158 28.71 5.92 18.32
CA ASP A 158 28.75 4.53 17.89
C ASP A 158 28.62 3.51 19.04
N ALA A 159 28.39 3.97 20.28
CA ALA A 159 28.24 3.11 21.43
C ALA A 159 27.03 2.16 21.25
N TRP A 160 27.16 0.92 21.72
CA TRP A 160 26.13 -0.13 21.59
C TRP A 160 24.78 0.29 22.22
N TRP A 161 24.80 1.03 23.33
CA TRP A 161 23.60 1.54 23.98
C TRP A 161 22.86 2.62 23.16
N ALA A 162 23.60 3.46 22.40
CA ALA A 162 23.02 4.44 21.51
C ALA A 162 22.28 3.76 20.35
N GLN A 163 22.88 2.71 19.77
CA GLN A 163 22.23 1.90 18.73
C GLN A 163 20.97 1.21 19.25
N LEU A 164 21.02 0.62 20.44
CA LEU A 164 19.87 0.01 21.09
C LEU A 164 18.73 1.00 21.31
N LEU A 165 19.06 2.22 21.75
CA LEU A 165 18.07 3.29 21.95
C LEU A 165 17.46 3.75 20.63
N MET A 166 18.23 3.84 19.55
CA MET A 166 17.73 4.11 18.21
C MET A 166 16.76 3.01 17.73
N ILE A 167 17.12 1.73 17.90
CA ILE A 167 16.27 0.60 17.52
C ILE A 167 14.93 0.65 18.27
N ILE A 168 14.96 0.90 19.57
CA ILE A 168 13.75 1.04 20.40
C ILE A 168 12.91 2.23 19.92
N THR A 169 13.54 3.37 19.63
CA THR A 169 12.82 4.57 19.17
C THR A 169 12.14 4.36 17.82
N LEU A 170 12.82 3.73 16.85
CA LEU A 170 12.25 3.40 15.55
C LEU A 170 11.11 2.37 15.65
N THR A 171 11.28 1.38 16.51
CA THR A 171 10.22 0.38 16.76
C THR A 171 9.01 1.01 17.45
N ALA A 172 9.22 1.88 18.42
CA ALA A 172 8.16 2.66 19.08
C ALA A 172 7.45 3.57 18.07
N GLY A 173 8.19 4.20 17.15
CA GLY A 173 7.64 4.99 16.05
C GLY A 173 6.70 4.16 15.15
N THR A 174 7.10 2.94 14.79
CA THR A 174 6.23 2.01 14.02
C THR A 174 4.99 1.62 14.83
N GLY A 175 5.13 1.39 16.14
CA GLY A 175 3.99 1.13 17.02
C GLY A 175 2.99 2.28 17.07
N LEU A 176 3.48 3.52 17.11
CA LEU A 176 2.64 4.73 17.01
C LEU A 176 1.95 4.82 15.66
N MET A 177 2.65 4.51 14.56
CA MET A 177 2.06 4.51 13.21
C MET A 177 0.95 3.49 13.08
N MET A 178 1.14 2.29 13.60
CA MET A 178 0.11 1.25 13.66
C MET A 178 -1.11 1.74 14.46
N TRP A 179 -0.89 2.35 15.62
CA TRP A 179 -1.97 2.91 16.43
C TRP A 179 -2.71 4.04 15.71
N PHE A 180 -2.02 4.93 15.01
CA PHE A 180 -2.67 5.97 14.19
C PHE A 180 -3.51 5.37 13.06
N ALA A 181 -3.03 4.32 12.40
CA ALA A 181 -3.79 3.62 11.36
C ALA A 181 -5.10 3.02 11.91
N GLU A 182 -5.03 2.40 13.09
CA GLU A 182 -6.21 1.85 13.75
C GLU A 182 -7.18 2.95 14.20
N LEU A 183 -6.69 4.04 14.80
CA LEU A 183 -7.52 5.18 15.21
C LEU A 183 -8.25 5.83 14.04
N VAL A 184 -7.58 5.99 12.89
CA VAL A 184 -8.21 6.54 11.68
C VAL A 184 -9.28 5.57 11.17
N THR A 185 -9.04 4.26 11.22
CA THR A 185 -10.01 3.25 10.79
C THR A 185 -11.25 3.23 11.70
N GLU A 186 -11.08 3.38 13.02
CA GLU A 186 -12.20 3.34 13.98
C GLU A 186 -12.99 4.66 14.04
N ARG A 187 -12.29 5.80 14.08
CA ARG A 187 -12.89 7.11 14.36
C ARG A 187 -12.81 8.10 13.21
N GLY A 188 -12.06 7.80 12.17
CA GLY A 188 -11.85 8.65 11.01
C GLY A 188 -12.74 8.28 9.83
N VAL A 189 -12.22 8.55 8.64
CA VAL A 189 -12.82 8.22 7.35
C VAL A 189 -11.88 7.28 6.61
N GLY A 190 -12.41 6.19 6.05
CA GLY A 190 -11.63 5.26 5.24
C GLY A 190 -10.79 4.28 6.04
N ASN A 191 -9.96 3.53 5.32
CA ASN A 191 -8.97 2.63 5.92
C ASN A 191 -7.74 3.44 6.33
N GLY A 192 -7.45 3.51 7.64
CA GLY A 192 -6.38 4.35 8.18
C GLY A 192 -5.01 4.01 7.63
N MET A 193 -4.70 2.72 7.41
CA MET A 193 -3.44 2.29 6.79
C MET A 193 -3.30 2.87 5.38
N SER A 194 -4.32 2.71 4.55
CA SER A 194 -4.33 3.22 3.17
C SER A 194 -4.17 4.74 3.12
N ILE A 195 -4.83 5.46 4.04
CA ILE A 195 -4.73 6.92 4.13
C ILE A 195 -3.34 7.38 4.54
N LEU A 196 -2.68 6.69 5.48
CA LEU A 196 -1.31 7.04 5.87
C LEU A 196 -0.32 6.80 4.72
N ILE A 197 -0.46 5.71 3.97
CA ILE A 197 0.35 5.44 2.77
C ILE A 197 0.08 6.52 1.70
N PHE A 198 -1.19 6.80 1.44
CA PHE A 198 -1.59 7.88 0.52
C PHE A 198 -0.94 9.21 0.90
N THR A 199 -0.98 9.57 2.19
CA THR A 199 -0.37 10.80 2.70
C THR A 199 1.14 10.83 2.50
N SER A 200 1.81 9.71 2.73
CA SER A 200 3.26 9.59 2.52
C SER A 200 3.64 9.85 1.06
N ILE A 201 2.95 9.19 0.15
CA ILE A 201 3.20 9.31 -1.29
C ILE A 201 2.80 10.70 -1.80
N ALA A 202 1.62 11.19 -1.42
CA ALA A 202 1.13 12.51 -1.85
C ALA A 202 2.03 13.66 -1.38
N ALA A 203 2.68 13.50 -0.23
CA ALA A 203 3.59 14.51 0.30
C ALA A 203 4.98 14.51 -0.36
N SER A 204 5.45 13.36 -0.86
CA SER A 204 6.71 13.28 -1.60
C SER A 204 6.56 13.76 -3.06
N PHE A 205 5.35 13.71 -3.61
CA PHE A 205 5.05 14.02 -4.99
C PHE A 205 5.45 15.45 -5.43
N PRO A 206 5.07 16.55 -4.72
CA PRO A 206 5.46 17.90 -5.11
C PRO A 206 6.97 18.12 -5.11
N VAL A 207 7.68 17.53 -4.12
CA VAL A 207 9.13 17.65 -4.00
C VAL A 207 9.84 16.96 -5.17
N ALA A 208 9.39 15.76 -5.52
CA ALA A 208 9.94 15.01 -6.65
C ALA A 208 9.67 15.71 -7.99
N MET A 209 8.46 16.28 -8.17
CA MET A 209 8.13 17.08 -9.36
C MET A 209 8.99 18.33 -9.49
N TRP A 210 9.23 19.02 -8.37
CA TRP A 210 10.08 20.21 -8.35
C TRP A 210 11.54 19.86 -8.65
N SER A 211 12.04 18.74 -8.17
CA SER A 211 13.41 18.28 -8.45
C SER A 211 13.62 18.00 -9.96
N ILE A 212 12.62 17.46 -10.66
CA ILE A 212 12.66 17.26 -12.12
C ILE A 212 12.73 18.60 -12.85
N ALA A 213 11.92 19.60 -12.42
CA ALA A 213 11.95 20.93 -13.02
C ALA A 213 13.34 21.59 -12.91
N GLN A 214 14.02 21.41 -11.77
CA GLN A 214 15.35 21.97 -11.55
C GLN A 214 16.46 21.22 -12.28
N SER A 215 16.38 19.87 -12.36
CA SER A 215 17.46 19.04 -12.91
C SER A 215 17.40 18.87 -14.43
N ARG A 216 16.19 18.83 -15.02
CA ARG A 216 15.97 18.51 -16.44
C ARG A 216 15.31 19.63 -17.25
N GLY A 217 14.94 20.74 -16.59
CA GLY A 217 14.28 21.86 -17.23
C GLY A 217 12.74 21.77 -17.23
N PHE A 218 12.13 22.92 -17.52
CA PHE A 218 10.66 23.08 -17.43
C PHE A 218 9.90 22.31 -18.53
N GLU A 219 10.51 22.07 -19.68
CA GLU A 219 9.91 21.31 -20.78
C GLU A 219 9.67 19.85 -20.40
N VAL A 220 10.70 19.21 -19.80
CA VAL A 220 10.61 17.81 -19.33
C VAL A 220 9.61 17.69 -18.17
N PHE A 221 9.59 18.67 -17.28
CA PHE A 221 8.58 18.76 -16.22
C PHE A 221 7.15 18.76 -16.77
N LEU A 222 6.87 19.59 -17.78
CA LEU A 222 5.54 19.69 -18.39
C LEU A 222 5.13 18.39 -19.10
N LEU A 223 6.09 17.75 -19.79
CA LEU A 223 5.87 16.46 -20.43
C LEU A 223 5.54 15.38 -19.41
N VAL A 224 6.32 15.27 -18.33
CA VAL A 224 6.11 14.30 -17.25
C VAL A 224 4.76 14.52 -16.56
N LEU A 225 4.38 15.77 -16.34
CA LEU A 225 3.06 16.13 -15.77
C LEU A 225 1.92 15.72 -16.70
N ALA A 226 2.03 15.99 -18.01
CA ALA A 226 1.01 15.62 -18.99
C ALA A 226 0.84 14.09 -19.07
N VAL A 227 1.93 13.35 -19.17
CA VAL A 227 1.93 11.87 -19.15
C VAL A 227 1.31 11.36 -17.85
N GLY A 228 1.69 11.93 -16.71
CA GLY A 228 1.15 11.55 -15.41
C GLY A 228 -0.37 11.76 -15.31
N ILE A 229 -0.91 12.86 -15.82
CA ILE A 229 -2.36 13.10 -15.85
C ILE A 229 -3.06 12.07 -16.73
N VAL A 230 -2.50 11.74 -17.90
CA VAL A 230 -3.08 10.73 -18.80
C VAL A 230 -3.09 9.37 -18.12
N VAL A 231 -1.98 8.96 -17.49
CA VAL A 231 -1.88 7.67 -16.76
C VAL A 231 -2.87 7.64 -15.59
N MET A 232 -2.97 8.72 -14.80
CA MET A 232 -3.97 8.81 -13.73
C MET A 232 -5.41 8.68 -14.28
N GLY A 233 -5.73 9.31 -15.40
CA GLY A 233 -7.03 9.18 -16.06
C GLY A 233 -7.35 7.75 -16.48
N LEU A 234 -6.38 7.03 -17.06
CA LEU A 234 -6.51 5.63 -17.42
C LEU A 234 -6.72 4.74 -16.18
N VAL A 235 -5.96 4.98 -15.11
CA VAL A 235 -6.12 4.24 -13.84
C VAL A 235 -7.50 4.46 -13.26
N VAL A 236 -8.00 5.70 -13.20
CA VAL A 236 -9.35 6.02 -12.73
C VAL A 236 -10.41 5.29 -13.57
N PHE A 237 -10.25 5.27 -14.89
CA PHE A 237 -11.17 4.59 -15.80
C PHE A 237 -11.24 3.09 -15.51
N VAL A 238 -10.11 2.42 -15.35
CA VAL A 238 -10.08 0.97 -15.08
C VAL A 238 -10.57 0.65 -13.66
N GLU A 239 -10.19 1.43 -12.64
CA GLU A 239 -10.62 1.25 -11.25
C GLU A 239 -12.13 1.44 -11.05
N GLN A 240 -12.78 2.23 -11.90
CA GLN A 240 -14.23 2.40 -11.90
C GLN A 240 -14.96 1.38 -12.77
N SER A 241 -14.24 0.67 -13.64
CA SER A 241 -14.81 -0.31 -14.54
C SER A 241 -15.30 -1.54 -13.77
N GLN A 242 -16.57 -1.89 -13.98
CA GLN A 242 -17.21 -3.02 -13.30
C GLN A 242 -18.15 -3.77 -14.24
N ARG A 243 -18.15 -5.09 -14.12
CA ARG A 243 -19.16 -5.94 -14.75
C ARG A 243 -20.35 -6.08 -13.81
N ARG A 244 -21.54 -5.72 -14.27
CA ARG A 244 -22.78 -5.82 -13.51
C ARG A 244 -23.51 -7.11 -13.85
N ILE A 245 -23.61 -8.02 -12.90
CA ILE A 245 -24.36 -9.27 -13.06
C ILE A 245 -25.78 -9.05 -12.54
N PRO A 246 -26.84 -9.15 -13.38
CA PRO A 246 -28.20 -8.92 -12.94
C PRO A 246 -28.66 -10.03 -11.99
N VAL A 247 -29.27 -9.65 -10.88
CA VAL A 247 -29.87 -10.54 -9.89
C VAL A 247 -31.34 -10.17 -9.74
N GLN A 248 -32.19 -11.17 -9.81
CA GLN A 248 -33.62 -11.02 -9.60
C GLN A 248 -34.04 -11.68 -8.28
N TYR A 249 -34.83 -10.98 -7.52
CA TYR A 249 -35.45 -11.54 -6.31
C TYR A 249 -36.90 -11.92 -6.59
N ALA A 250 -37.32 -13.06 -6.06
CA ALA A 250 -38.68 -13.54 -6.22
C ALA A 250 -39.69 -12.55 -5.66
N LYS A 251 -40.73 -12.23 -6.45
CA LYS A 251 -41.86 -11.42 -5.98
C LYS A 251 -42.71 -12.25 -5.03
N ARG A 252 -42.99 -11.76 -3.84
CA ARG A 252 -43.97 -12.35 -2.93
C ARG A 252 -45.31 -11.59 -3.05
N MET A 253 -46.38 -12.30 -3.32
CA MET A 253 -47.73 -11.76 -3.22
C MET A 253 -48.23 -11.95 -1.81
N VAL A 254 -48.58 -10.86 -1.13
CA VAL A 254 -49.24 -10.86 0.17
C VAL A 254 -50.63 -10.21 -0.03
N GLY A 255 -51.64 -11.02 -0.21
CA GLY A 255 -52.98 -10.58 -0.61
C GLY A 255 -53.00 -9.95 -2.02
N ARG A 256 -53.54 -8.74 -2.16
CA ARG A 256 -53.56 -7.99 -3.44
C ARG A 256 -52.32 -7.14 -3.73
N ARG A 257 -51.35 -7.11 -2.80
CA ARG A 257 -50.12 -6.33 -2.95
C ARG A 257 -48.93 -7.22 -3.30
N THR A 258 -48.21 -6.86 -4.35
CA THR A 258 -46.93 -7.47 -4.70
C THR A 258 -45.84 -6.77 -3.89
N LEU A 259 -45.22 -7.49 -2.95
CA LEU A 259 -44.05 -7.06 -2.21
C LEU A 259 -42.80 -7.72 -2.79
N GLY A 260 -41.73 -6.93 -3.00
CA GLY A 260 -40.47 -7.41 -3.52
C GLY A 260 -40.38 -7.37 -5.06
N GLY A 261 -39.33 -7.94 -5.60
CA GLY A 261 -39.07 -7.95 -7.06
C GLY A 261 -38.23 -6.77 -7.54
N THR A 262 -37.36 -6.25 -6.68
CA THR A 262 -36.33 -5.30 -7.10
C THR A 262 -35.25 -6.04 -7.88
N ASN A 263 -35.00 -5.59 -9.11
CA ASN A 263 -33.85 -6.05 -9.87
C ASN A 263 -32.62 -5.33 -9.32
N THR A 264 -31.68 -6.09 -8.80
CA THR A 264 -30.36 -5.60 -8.36
C THR A 264 -29.26 -6.18 -9.24
N TYR A 265 -28.03 -5.76 -9.01
CA TYR A 265 -26.88 -6.33 -9.70
C TYR A 265 -25.71 -6.52 -8.74
N ILE A 266 -24.92 -7.55 -8.99
CA ILE A 266 -23.64 -7.76 -8.31
C ILE A 266 -22.57 -7.05 -9.11
N PRO A 267 -21.91 -5.99 -8.57
CA PRO A 267 -20.82 -5.32 -9.25
C PRO A 267 -19.52 -6.10 -9.05
N ILE A 268 -18.96 -6.67 -10.12
CA ILE A 268 -17.63 -7.26 -10.13
C ILE A 268 -16.68 -6.26 -10.78
N LYS A 269 -15.77 -5.67 -10.02
CA LYS A 269 -14.76 -4.74 -10.54
C LYS A 269 -13.74 -5.48 -11.38
N VAL A 270 -13.19 -4.83 -12.41
CA VAL A 270 -12.07 -5.37 -13.21
C VAL A 270 -10.84 -5.58 -12.33
N ASN A 271 -10.55 -4.60 -11.47
CA ASN A 271 -9.54 -4.73 -10.42
C ASN A 271 -10.23 -4.95 -9.07
N MET A 272 -10.47 -6.21 -8.69
CA MET A 272 -11.01 -6.53 -7.36
C MET A 272 -9.95 -6.56 -6.27
N ALA A 273 -8.70 -6.79 -6.65
CA ALA A 273 -7.59 -6.86 -5.72
C ALA A 273 -7.08 -5.47 -5.28
N GLY A 274 -7.46 -4.40 -5.99
CA GLY A 274 -6.97 -3.05 -5.72
C GLY A 274 -5.46 -2.97 -5.88
N VAL A 275 -4.80 -2.25 -4.99
CA VAL A 275 -3.34 -2.01 -5.00
C VAL A 275 -2.57 -3.08 -4.20
N VAL A 276 -3.27 -3.89 -3.42
CA VAL A 276 -2.70 -4.83 -2.46
C VAL A 276 -1.67 -5.79 -3.08
N PRO A 277 -1.89 -6.41 -4.27
CA PRO A 277 -0.92 -7.30 -4.90
C PRO A 277 0.43 -6.62 -5.23
N VAL A 278 0.41 -5.35 -5.59
CA VAL A 278 1.62 -4.58 -5.91
C VAL A 278 2.46 -4.35 -4.65
N ILE A 279 1.79 -4.04 -3.53
CA ILE A 279 2.44 -3.89 -2.22
C ILE A 279 3.02 -5.23 -1.76
N PHE A 280 2.30 -6.35 -1.98
CA PHE A 280 2.77 -7.69 -1.62
C PHE A 280 4.01 -8.08 -2.42
N ALA A 281 4.00 -7.87 -3.72
CA ALA A 281 5.12 -8.17 -4.60
C ALA A 281 6.37 -7.36 -4.21
N SER A 282 6.22 -6.06 -3.95
CA SER A 282 7.34 -5.21 -3.51
C SER A 282 7.87 -5.61 -2.13
N SER A 283 7.00 -5.94 -1.18
CA SER A 283 7.41 -6.40 0.15
C SER A 283 8.13 -7.75 0.11
N LEU A 284 7.70 -8.68 -0.74
CA LEU A 284 8.36 -9.97 -0.90
C LEU A 284 9.74 -9.83 -1.55
N LEU A 285 9.89 -8.96 -2.55
CA LEU A 285 11.18 -8.68 -3.19
C LEU A 285 12.15 -7.93 -2.25
N TYR A 286 11.62 -7.23 -1.25
CA TYR A 286 12.44 -6.55 -0.25
C TYR A 286 13.16 -7.53 0.69
N ILE A 287 12.60 -8.72 0.98
CA ILE A 287 13.19 -9.71 1.90
C ILE A 287 14.56 -10.22 1.44
N PRO A 288 14.76 -10.69 0.19
CA PRO A 288 16.09 -11.07 -0.29
C PRO A 288 17.12 -9.94 -0.26
N ALA A 289 16.68 -8.71 -0.53
CA ALA A 289 17.54 -7.54 -0.47
C ALA A 289 17.99 -7.24 0.97
N LEU A 290 17.10 -7.37 1.95
CA LEU A 290 17.47 -7.26 3.36
C LEU A 290 18.50 -8.31 3.76
N ILE A 291 18.28 -9.58 3.38
CA ILE A 291 19.22 -10.68 3.68
C ILE A 291 20.59 -10.39 3.05
N ALA A 292 20.61 -9.88 1.82
CA ALA A 292 21.86 -9.50 1.15
C ALA A 292 22.57 -8.33 1.87
N GLN A 293 21.84 -7.35 2.37
CA GLN A 293 22.41 -6.22 3.14
C GLN A 293 23.05 -6.67 4.45
N PHE A 294 22.42 -7.63 5.17
CA PHE A 294 23.02 -8.17 6.39
C PHE A 294 24.34 -8.92 6.17
N ASN A 295 24.52 -9.51 5.00
CA ASN A 295 25.69 -10.35 4.68
C ASN A 295 26.71 -9.65 3.80
N GLN A 296 26.74 -8.32 3.76
CA GLN A 296 27.73 -7.53 3.00
C GLN A 296 29.09 -7.44 3.68
N THR A 297 29.32 -8.15 4.79
CA THR A 297 30.65 -8.18 5.44
C THR A 297 31.67 -8.80 4.49
N PRO A 298 32.73 -8.05 4.09
CA PRO A 298 33.78 -8.62 3.25
C PRO A 298 34.49 -9.75 3.99
N ASP A 299 34.82 -10.83 3.27
CA ASP A 299 35.70 -11.89 3.76
C ASP A 299 37.10 -11.33 4.05
N ALA A 300 37.93 -12.12 4.71
CA ALA A 300 39.33 -11.77 5.03
C ALA A 300 40.15 -11.29 3.81
N ASN A 301 39.70 -11.59 2.60
CA ASN A 301 40.30 -11.19 1.31
C ASN A 301 39.63 -9.94 0.70
N GLY A 302 38.70 -9.26 1.39
CA GLY A 302 38.00 -8.08 0.88
C GLY A 302 36.89 -8.36 -0.13
N ASN A 303 36.58 -9.63 -0.42
CA ASN A 303 35.55 -10.00 -1.38
C ASN A 303 34.20 -10.21 -0.71
N ILE A 304 33.14 -9.59 -1.29
CA ILE A 304 31.75 -9.84 -0.88
C ILE A 304 31.32 -11.22 -1.42
N PRO A 305 30.58 -12.05 -0.66
CA PRO A 305 30.09 -13.34 -1.12
C PRO A 305 29.36 -13.24 -2.47
N GLY A 306 29.67 -14.14 -3.41
CA GLY A 306 29.14 -14.08 -4.78
C GLY A 306 27.61 -14.12 -4.88
N TRP A 307 26.92 -14.80 -3.94
CA TRP A 307 25.46 -14.81 -3.89
C TRP A 307 24.88 -13.43 -3.48
N VAL A 308 25.58 -12.66 -2.64
CA VAL A 308 25.17 -11.30 -2.24
C VAL A 308 25.28 -10.35 -3.42
N THR A 309 26.42 -10.41 -4.15
CA THR A 309 26.60 -9.59 -5.36
C THR A 309 25.61 -9.96 -6.45
N TRP A 310 25.25 -11.25 -6.57
CA TRP A 310 24.20 -11.71 -7.49
C TRP A 310 22.83 -11.12 -7.12
N ILE A 311 22.39 -11.22 -5.86
CA ILE A 311 21.12 -10.63 -5.42
C ILE A 311 21.11 -9.12 -5.65
N GLN A 312 22.20 -8.43 -5.33
CA GLN A 312 22.28 -6.98 -5.51
C GLN A 312 22.21 -6.56 -6.98
N SER A 313 22.88 -7.26 -7.88
CA SER A 313 22.90 -6.91 -9.30
C SER A 313 21.61 -7.29 -10.03
N TYR A 314 20.96 -8.39 -9.65
CA TYR A 314 19.82 -8.93 -10.40
C TYR A 314 18.46 -8.73 -9.71
N LEU A 315 18.40 -8.64 -8.39
CA LEU A 315 17.16 -8.57 -7.62
C LEU A 315 16.93 -7.24 -6.89
N THR A 316 17.99 -6.41 -6.75
CA THR A 316 17.85 -5.12 -6.04
C THR A 316 17.77 -3.95 -7.02
N LYS A 317 18.42 -4.05 -8.17
CA LYS A 317 18.37 -3.01 -9.21
C LYS A 317 17.06 -3.10 -9.99
N GLY A 318 16.23 -2.06 -9.88
CA GLY A 318 14.93 -1.99 -10.55
C GLY A 318 14.98 -1.93 -12.09
N ASP A 319 16.14 -1.64 -12.68
CA ASP A 319 16.38 -1.55 -14.11
C ASP A 319 16.67 -2.90 -14.79
N HIS A 320 16.95 -3.96 -13.98
CA HIS A 320 17.30 -5.26 -14.54
C HIS A 320 16.06 -6.02 -15.05
N PRO A 321 16.09 -6.62 -16.27
CA PRO A 321 14.95 -7.34 -16.85
C PRO A 321 14.42 -8.49 -15.98
N LEU A 322 15.32 -9.19 -15.26
CA LEU A 322 14.94 -10.28 -14.36
C LEU A 322 14.09 -9.78 -13.19
N TYR A 323 14.46 -8.62 -12.61
CA TYR A 323 13.67 -7.98 -11.57
C TYR A 323 12.28 -7.63 -12.08
N MET A 324 12.19 -6.98 -13.26
CA MET A 324 10.91 -6.60 -13.86
C MET A 324 10.00 -7.80 -14.14
N LEU A 325 10.57 -8.88 -14.69
CA LEU A 325 9.85 -10.11 -14.96
C LEU A 325 9.32 -10.76 -13.67
N LEU A 326 10.18 -10.89 -12.66
CA LEU A 326 9.79 -11.49 -11.37
C LEU A 326 8.73 -10.64 -10.66
N TYR A 327 8.90 -9.32 -10.68
CA TYR A 327 7.93 -8.39 -10.11
C TYR A 327 6.56 -8.51 -10.78
N PHE A 328 6.53 -8.56 -12.12
CA PHE A 328 5.30 -8.76 -12.88
C PHE A 328 4.61 -10.09 -12.54
N LEU A 329 5.37 -11.20 -12.53
CA LEU A 329 4.83 -12.51 -12.20
C LEU A 329 4.27 -12.57 -10.77
N LEU A 330 4.97 -11.95 -9.82
CA LEU A 330 4.50 -11.84 -8.44
C LEU A 330 3.20 -11.03 -8.34
N ILE A 331 3.09 -9.89 -9.04
CA ILE A 331 1.85 -9.10 -9.08
C ILE A 331 0.70 -9.93 -9.62
N VAL A 332 0.89 -10.62 -10.75
CA VAL A 332 -0.14 -11.47 -11.34
C VAL A 332 -0.53 -12.60 -10.37
N GLY A 333 0.43 -13.31 -9.81
CA GLY A 333 0.20 -14.39 -8.84
C GLY A 333 -0.57 -13.92 -7.61
N PHE A 334 -0.12 -12.82 -6.99
CA PHE A 334 -0.80 -12.25 -5.83
C PHE A 334 -2.17 -11.67 -6.15
N THR A 335 -2.41 -11.19 -7.36
CA THR A 335 -3.74 -10.72 -7.77
C THR A 335 -4.75 -11.88 -7.76
N TYR A 336 -4.40 -13.01 -8.37
CA TYR A 336 -5.25 -14.21 -8.33
C TYR A 336 -5.46 -14.73 -6.92
N PHE A 337 -4.38 -14.79 -6.15
CA PHE A 337 -4.41 -15.25 -4.78
C PHE A 337 -5.32 -14.36 -3.91
N TYR A 338 -5.18 -13.04 -4.01
CA TYR A 338 -5.97 -12.10 -3.23
C TYR A 338 -7.45 -12.12 -3.60
N VAL A 339 -7.77 -12.21 -4.89
CA VAL A 339 -9.14 -12.30 -5.36
C VAL A 339 -9.81 -13.58 -4.86
N ALA A 340 -9.10 -14.72 -4.88
CA ALA A 340 -9.60 -15.99 -4.38
C ALA A 340 -9.91 -15.97 -2.87
N ILE A 341 -9.15 -15.19 -2.08
CA ILE A 341 -9.40 -15.06 -0.64
C ILE A 341 -10.55 -14.09 -0.36
N THR A 342 -10.61 -12.99 -1.11
CA THR A 342 -11.54 -11.89 -0.81
C THR A 342 -12.96 -12.20 -1.26
N PHE A 343 -13.11 -12.94 -2.36
CA PHE A 343 -14.41 -13.29 -2.92
C PHE A 343 -14.60 -14.79 -2.93
N ASN A 344 -15.54 -15.28 -2.10
CA ASN A 344 -15.94 -16.69 -2.07
C ASN A 344 -17.22 -16.88 -2.87
N PRO A 345 -17.15 -17.44 -4.11
CA PRO A 345 -18.32 -17.62 -4.97
C PRO A 345 -19.40 -18.52 -4.35
N VAL A 346 -18.99 -19.53 -3.56
CA VAL A 346 -19.92 -20.48 -2.92
C VAL A 346 -20.73 -19.77 -1.84
N GLU A 347 -20.09 -19.00 -0.97
CA GLU A 347 -20.77 -18.27 0.10
C GLU A 347 -21.75 -17.23 -0.48
N VAL A 348 -21.34 -16.51 -1.54
CA VAL A 348 -22.20 -15.53 -2.21
C VAL A 348 -23.42 -16.22 -2.84
N ALA A 349 -23.23 -17.37 -3.52
CA ALA A 349 -24.32 -18.14 -4.12
C ALA A 349 -25.28 -18.70 -3.07
N ASP A 350 -24.78 -19.19 -1.94
CA ASP A 350 -25.61 -19.70 -0.84
C ASP A 350 -26.41 -18.57 -0.15
N ASN A 351 -25.79 -17.42 0.05
CA ASN A 351 -26.47 -16.25 0.58
C ASN A 351 -27.58 -15.79 -0.39
N MET A 352 -27.30 -15.72 -1.70
CA MET A 352 -28.32 -15.42 -2.70
C MET A 352 -29.49 -16.40 -2.64
N LYS A 353 -29.21 -17.70 -2.53
CA LYS A 353 -30.24 -18.75 -2.42
C LYS A 353 -31.10 -18.56 -1.15
N LYS A 354 -30.47 -18.26 -0.01
CA LYS A 354 -31.18 -18.00 1.27
C LYS A 354 -32.14 -16.81 1.17
N TYR A 355 -31.78 -15.77 0.44
CA TYR A 355 -32.60 -14.57 0.25
C TYR A 355 -33.55 -14.65 -0.95
N GLY A 356 -33.62 -15.80 -1.65
CA GLY A 356 -34.50 -15.99 -2.80
C GLY A 356 -34.06 -15.24 -4.04
N GLY A 357 -32.77 -14.86 -4.14
CA GLY A 357 -32.17 -14.26 -5.31
C GLY A 357 -31.68 -15.31 -6.30
N PHE A 358 -31.79 -15.03 -7.58
CA PHE A 358 -31.26 -15.88 -8.66
C PHE A 358 -30.77 -15.04 -9.82
N ILE A 359 -29.82 -15.58 -10.58
CA ILE A 359 -29.34 -15.00 -11.84
C ILE A 359 -30.24 -15.52 -12.97
N PRO A 360 -30.82 -14.64 -13.83
CA PRO A 360 -31.64 -15.09 -14.94
C PRO A 360 -30.93 -16.14 -15.82
N GLY A 361 -31.57 -17.28 -16.02
CA GLY A 361 -31.04 -18.39 -16.81
C GLY A 361 -30.13 -19.37 -16.05
N ILE A 362 -29.83 -19.14 -14.77
CA ILE A 362 -28.95 -19.99 -13.95
C ILE A 362 -29.71 -20.45 -12.70
N ARG A 363 -29.63 -21.75 -12.38
CA ARG A 363 -30.24 -22.30 -11.17
C ARG A 363 -29.52 -21.79 -9.92
N ALA A 364 -30.29 -21.42 -8.90
CA ALA A 364 -29.75 -21.00 -7.61
C ALA A 364 -28.96 -22.14 -6.93
N GLY A 365 -27.83 -21.80 -6.31
CA GLY A 365 -26.93 -22.71 -5.60
C GLY A 365 -25.64 -22.98 -6.36
N ARG A 366 -25.20 -24.25 -6.44
CA ARG A 366 -23.91 -24.63 -7.03
C ARG A 366 -23.67 -24.11 -8.46
N PRO A 367 -24.63 -24.16 -9.40
CA PRO A 367 -24.44 -23.59 -10.75
C PRO A 367 -24.19 -22.08 -10.73
N THR A 368 -24.79 -21.37 -9.78
CA THR A 368 -24.53 -19.93 -9.58
C THR A 368 -23.11 -19.69 -9.08
N ALA A 369 -22.61 -20.52 -8.17
CA ALA A 369 -21.22 -20.43 -7.69
C ALA A 369 -20.21 -20.69 -8.82
N GLU A 370 -20.43 -21.72 -9.62
CA GLU A 370 -19.58 -22.07 -10.78
C GLU A 370 -19.57 -20.93 -11.83
N TYR A 371 -20.72 -20.32 -12.09
CA TYR A 371 -20.81 -19.17 -13.00
C TYR A 371 -20.06 -17.94 -12.45
N LEU A 372 -20.22 -17.63 -11.16
CA LEU A 372 -19.51 -16.52 -10.53
C LEU A 372 -18.00 -16.73 -10.55
N ASP A 373 -17.54 -17.95 -10.26
CA ASP A 373 -16.12 -18.31 -10.31
C ASP A 373 -15.55 -18.20 -11.74
N TYR A 374 -16.28 -18.68 -12.73
CA TYR A 374 -15.91 -18.52 -14.15
C TYR A 374 -15.76 -17.05 -14.54
N VAL A 375 -16.74 -16.21 -14.19
CA VAL A 375 -16.70 -14.77 -14.50
C VAL A 375 -15.55 -14.09 -13.78
N LEU A 376 -15.34 -14.44 -12.51
CA LEU A 376 -14.27 -13.88 -11.67
C LEU A 376 -12.89 -14.16 -12.27
N THR A 377 -12.60 -15.43 -12.57
CA THR A 377 -11.32 -15.85 -13.14
C THR A 377 -11.02 -15.13 -14.45
N ARG A 378 -12.05 -14.98 -15.32
CA ARG A 378 -11.91 -14.28 -16.61
C ARG A 378 -11.68 -12.77 -16.46
N ILE A 379 -12.28 -12.12 -15.47
CA ILE A 379 -12.10 -10.69 -15.23
C ILE A 379 -10.78 -10.41 -14.49
N THR A 380 -10.34 -11.32 -13.64
CA THR A 380 -9.09 -11.16 -12.90
C THR A 380 -7.86 -11.13 -13.81
N LEU A 381 -7.86 -11.86 -14.92
CA LEU A 381 -6.72 -11.88 -15.86
C LEU A 381 -6.39 -10.49 -16.42
N PRO A 382 -7.31 -9.78 -17.11
CA PRO A 382 -7.02 -8.43 -17.59
C PRO A 382 -6.72 -7.44 -16.45
N GLY A 383 -7.35 -7.60 -15.28
CA GLY A 383 -7.03 -6.80 -14.10
C GLY A 383 -5.60 -7.01 -13.59
N ALA A 384 -5.14 -8.26 -13.54
CA ALA A 384 -3.77 -8.60 -13.13
C ALA A 384 -2.70 -8.08 -14.11
N ILE A 385 -2.96 -8.24 -15.42
CA ILE A 385 -2.07 -7.71 -16.49
C ILE A 385 -2.01 -6.18 -16.39
N TYR A 386 -3.15 -5.53 -16.24
CA TYR A 386 -3.23 -4.07 -16.07
C TYR A 386 -2.40 -3.59 -14.87
N LEU A 387 -2.55 -4.23 -13.67
CA LEU A 387 -1.78 -3.89 -12.48
C LEU A 387 -0.28 -4.06 -12.72
N GLY A 388 0.12 -5.19 -13.33
CA GLY A 388 1.51 -5.48 -13.65
C GLY A 388 2.11 -4.46 -14.63
N LEU A 389 1.39 -4.10 -15.70
CA LEU A 389 1.86 -3.12 -16.69
C LEU A 389 2.03 -1.73 -16.07
N ILE A 390 1.06 -1.26 -15.27
CA ILE A 390 1.18 0.04 -14.60
C ILE A 390 2.31 0.04 -13.58
N ALA A 391 2.50 -1.05 -12.83
CA ALA A 391 3.60 -1.16 -11.88
C ALA A 391 4.98 -1.17 -12.57
N LEU A 392 5.09 -1.73 -13.77
CA LEU A 392 6.32 -1.76 -14.56
C LEU A 392 6.62 -0.45 -15.30
N LEU A 393 5.61 0.37 -15.59
CA LEU A 393 5.76 1.57 -16.41
C LEU A 393 6.90 2.49 -15.96
N PRO A 394 7.09 2.80 -14.66
CA PRO A 394 8.22 3.61 -14.21
C PRO A 394 9.57 2.91 -14.32
N LEU A 395 9.59 1.59 -14.10
CA LEU A 395 10.82 0.79 -14.22
C LEU A 395 11.32 0.75 -15.67
N ILE A 396 10.37 0.63 -16.61
CA ILE A 396 10.68 0.71 -18.05
C ILE A 396 11.14 2.13 -18.42
N ALA A 397 10.49 3.17 -17.90
CA ALA A 397 10.92 4.55 -18.13
C ALA A 397 12.32 4.82 -17.57
N LEU A 398 12.65 4.25 -16.41
CA LEU A 398 13.97 4.34 -15.80
C LEU A 398 15.03 3.63 -16.66
N ALA A 399 14.73 2.45 -17.16
CA ALA A 399 15.65 1.67 -18.00
C ALA A 399 15.88 2.31 -19.38
N THR A 400 14.85 2.95 -19.99
CA THR A 400 14.96 3.50 -21.36
C THR A 400 15.47 4.94 -21.41
N VAL A 401 15.09 5.78 -20.44
CA VAL A 401 15.39 7.23 -20.48
C VAL A 401 16.54 7.59 -19.55
N SER A 402 17.13 6.60 -18.84
CA SER A 402 18.11 6.86 -17.76
C SER A 402 17.60 7.95 -16.80
N ALA A 403 16.28 8.00 -16.63
CA ALA A 403 15.63 8.96 -15.75
C ALA A 403 16.09 8.67 -14.32
N ASN A 404 16.51 9.71 -13.60
CA ASN A 404 16.83 9.56 -12.18
C ASN A 404 15.69 8.84 -11.46
N GLN A 405 16.02 7.97 -10.51
CA GLN A 405 15.11 7.11 -9.76
C GLN A 405 13.98 7.85 -9.01
N ASN A 406 14.00 9.18 -9.02
CA ASN A 406 13.00 10.07 -8.45
C ASN A 406 11.79 10.32 -9.36
N PHE A 407 11.44 9.36 -10.25
CA PHE A 407 10.25 9.51 -11.08
C PHE A 407 8.99 9.43 -10.17
N PRO A 408 8.27 10.55 -9.95
CA PRO A 408 7.19 10.63 -8.96
C PRO A 408 5.97 9.80 -9.34
N PHE A 409 5.83 9.47 -10.63
CA PHE A 409 4.77 8.62 -11.14
C PHE A 409 5.15 7.14 -11.11
N GLY A 410 5.79 6.67 -10.04
CA GLY A 410 5.94 5.24 -9.79
C GLY A 410 4.60 4.53 -9.94
N GLY A 411 4.52 3.42 -10.69
CA GLY A 411 3.25 2.75 -10.97
C GLY A 411 2.49 2.39 -9.71
N ALA A 412 3.19 1.94 -8.66
CA ALA A 412 2.61 1.73 -7.34
C ALA A 412 2.06 3.02 -6.72
N SER A 413 2.76 4.15 -6.86
CA SER A 413 2.35 5.43 -6.29
C SER A 413 1.05 5.95 -6.91
N ILE A 414 0.93 5.90 -8.24
CA ILE A 414 -0.29 6.32 -8.94
C ILE A 414 -1.46 5.43 -8.56
N LEU A 415 -1.25 4.10 -8.55
CA LEU A 415 -2.29 3.14 -8.17
C LEU A 415 -2.79 3.40 -6.75
N ILE A 416 -1.87 3.68 -5.81
CA ILE A 416 -2.22 3.97 -4.42
C ILE A 416 -2.96 5.31 -4.31
N ILE A 417 -2.47 6.37 -4.95
CA ILE A 417 -3.11 7.68 -4.91
C ILE A 417 -4.53 7.59 -5.47
N VAL A 418 -4.70 6.98 -6.64
CA VAL A 418 -6.00 6.88 -7.29
C VAL A 418 -6.92 5.89 -6.56
N GLY A 419 -6.42 4.71 -6.24
CA GLY A 419 -7.21 3.65 -5.59
C GLY A 419 -7.72 4.06 -4.22
N VAL A 420 -6.84 4.56 -3.36
CA VAL A 420 -7.21 5.03 -2.00
C VAL A 420 -8.09 6.28 -2.08
N GLY A 421 -7.79 7.21 -2.99
CA GLY A 421 -8.61 8.40 -3.20
C GLY A 421 -10.04 8.05 -3.60
N LEU A 422 -10.22 7.17 -4.59
CA LEU A 422 -11.53 6.71 -5.04
C LEU A 422 -12.29 5.94 -3.96
N GLU A 423 -11.60 5.06 -3.21
CA GLU A 423 -12.21 4.30 -2.13
C GLU A 423 -12.68 5.22 -1.00
N THR A 424 -11.86 6.19 -0.60
CA THR A 424 -12.21 7.16 0.43
C THR A 424 -13.42 8.01 0.01
N VAL A 425 -13.45 8.49 -1.24
CA VAL A 425 -14.60 9.25 -1.77
C VAL A 425 -15.87 8.40 -1.76
N LYS A 426 -15.81 7.13 -2.22
CA LYS A 426 -16.96 6.22 -2.20
C LYS A 426 -17.47 5.95 -0.77
N GLN A 427 -16.58 5.82 0.20
CA GLN A 427 -16.97 5.64 1.61
C GLN A 427 -17.64 6.90 2.18
N ILE A 428 -17.14 8.09 1.84
CA ILE A 428 -17.78 9.36 2.21
C ILE A 428 -19.18 9.46 1.60
N ASP A 429 -19.32 9.17 0.31
CA ASP A 429 -20.62 9.20 -0.37
C ASP A 429 -21.61 8.19 0.22
N ALA A 430 -21.17 6.99 0.56
CA ALA A 430 -21.99 5.98 1.20
C ALA A 430 -22.50 6.45 2.58
N GLN A 431 -21.63 7.07 3.40
CA GLN A 431 -22.02 7.63 4.70
C GLN A 431 -23.00 8.82 4.56
N LEU A 432 -22.88 9.63 3.52
CA LEU A 432 -23.81 10.70 3.21
C LEU A 432 -25.19 10.17 2.80
N GLN A 433 -25.24 9.14 1.97
CA GLN A 433 -26.49 8.51 1.52
C GLN A 433 -27.25 7.86 2.67
N GLN A 434 -26.57 7.12 3.56
CA GLN A 434 -27.21 6.50 4.73
C GLN A 434 -27.98 7.51 5.57
N ARG A 435 -27.43 8.70 5.79
CA ARG A 435 -28.09 9.75 6.58
C ARG A 435 -29.25 10.46 5.86
N HIS A 436 -29.22 10.48 4.54
CA HIS A 436 -30.34 11.05 3.78
C HIS A 436 -31.62 10.20 3.95
N TYR A 437 -31.45 8.88 4.12
CA TYR A 437 -32.56 7.97 4.43
C TYR A 437 -33.09 8.12 5.86
N GLU A 438 -32.21 8.36 6.86
CA GLU A 438 -32.64 8.62 8.25
C GLU A 438 -33.46 9.91 8.38
N GLY A 439 -33.20 10.92 7.57
CA GLY A 439 -33.97 12.18 7.53
C GLY A 439 -35.35 12.07 6.90
N LEU A 440 -35.62 11.02 6.11
CA LEU A 440 -36.92 10.75 5.49
C LEU A 440 -37.84 9.91 6.39
N LEU A 441 -37.32 9.34 7.47
CA LEU A 441 -38.05 8.50 8.45
C LEU A 441 -38.42 9.27 9.75
N ARG A 442 -38.05 10.54 9.84
CA ARG A 442 -38.48 11.52 10.81
C ARG A 442 -39.49 12.46 10.15
#